data_30562aa36ebe847d0c574b21eb5b8791
#
_entry.id   30562aa36ebe847d0c574b21eb5b8791
#
_cell.length_a   1.000
_cell.length_b   1.000
_cell.length_c   1.000
_cell.angle_alpha   90.00
_cell.angle_beta   90.00
_cell.angle_gamma   90.00
#
_symmetry.space_group_name_H-M   'P 1'
#
loop_
_entity.id
_entity.type
_entity.pdbx_description
1 polymer ?
#
loop_
_entity_poly.entity_id
_entity_poly.type
_entity_poly.pdbx_seq_one_letter_code
_entity_poly.pdbx_strand_id
1 'polypeptide(L)'
;MKKITLLIFLNFFFFEFSNADFKKLKKKAVVNNPEIIFPLPNDLKGCRTEMRINPKYNKVKPIIELDAPEGYGLDERFSEAGGKFGEFSIPCSAGNKEACTYAVKVILDWAKAGAAKRIGPNDEEGKYWNDTLTVNLFIASPMMAAYSFAKQVINVPDEDDKIIKDWFKKIVKKNQHLMYGKTYDYGGASGTPKRAHNHALSSADAHMMLGILTGNDKTFRKAFKNYEAAIKYSRKDGSLPIETRRGGRAMFYEGRAINKLTVIAIIAENQGYDIW
;
A
#
# COMPACT_ATOMS: atom_id res chain seq x y z
N MET A 1 39.67 -41.80 -25.23
CA MET A 1 39.14 -41.10 -24.05
C MET A 1 38.98 -39.64 -24.42
N LYS A 2 37.73 -39.19 -24.71
CA LYS A 2 37.41 -37.78 -25.04
C LYS A 2 37.10 -37.01 -23.75
N LYS A 3 37.91 -35.98 -23.48
CA LYS A 3 37.67 -35.06 -22.38
C LYS A 3 36.45 -34.14 -22.72
N ILE A 4 35.35 -34.29 -22.01
CA ILE A 4 34.23 -33.38 -22.08
C ILE A 4 34.53 -32.20 -21.13
N THR A 5 34.86 -31.07 -21.72
CA THR A 5 35.02 -29.80 -20.97
C THR A 5 33.63 -29.23 -20.76
N LEU A 6 33.11 -29.33 -19.53
CA LEU A 6 31.85 -28.74 -19.11
C LEU A 6 32.07 -27.23 -18.92
N LEU A 7 31.67 -26.44 -19.90
CA LEU A 7 31.59 -24.97 -19.76
C LEU A 7 30.39 -24.64 -18.90
N ILE A 8 30.64 -24.34 -17.63
CA ILE A 8 29.66 -23.74 -16.75
C ILE A 8 29.57 -22.25 -17.12
N PHE A 9 28.57 -21.89 -17.89
CA PHE A 9 28.17 -20.49 -18.05
C PHE A 9 27.55 -20.04 -16.73
N LEU A 10 28.36 -19.46 -15.85
CA LEU A 10 27.86 -18.62 -14.79
C LEU A 10 27.27 -17.35 -15.42
N ASN A 11 25.98 -17.36 -15.72
CA ASN A 11 25.25 -16.14 -15.96
C ASN A 11 25.25 -15.37 -14.62
N PHE A 12 26.24 -14.51 -14.45
CA PHE A 12 26.12 -13.39 -13.52
C PHE A 12 25.00 -12.50 -14.05
N PHE A 13 23.80 -12.68 -13.50
CA PHE A 13 22.79 -11.63 -13.53
C PHE A 13 23.38 -10.46 -12.77
N PHE A 14 24.04 -9.56 -13.51
CA PHE A 14 24.21 -8.20 -13.04
C PHE A 14 22.80 -7.66 -12.87
N PHE A 15 22.34 -7.56 -11.64
CA PHE A 15 21.25 -6.66 -11.32
C PHE A 15 21.77 -5.27 -11.70
N GLU A 16 21.44 -4.81 -12.89
CA GLU A 16 21.51 -3.40 -13.19
C GLU A 16 20.54 -2.74 -12.21
N PHE A 17 21.09 -2.11 -11.18
CA PHE A 17 20.30 -1.23 -10.33
C PHE A 17 19.59 -0.26 -11.25
N SER A 18 18.27 -0.18 -11.14
CA SER A 18 17.47 0.75 -11.91
C SER A 18 18.15 2.12 -11.93
N ASN A 19 18.54 2.58 -13.10
CA ASN A 19 19.06 3.93 -13.35
C ASN A 19 17.94 4.97 -13.31
N ALA A 20 16.84 4.68 -12.59
CA ALA A 20 15.72 5.57 -12.47
C ALA A 20 16.18 6.95 -11.95
N ASP A 21 15.95 7.98 -12.74
CA ASP A 21 16.23 9.35 -12.31
C ASP A 21 15.19 9.81 -11.28
N PHE A 22 15.37 9.37 -10.02
CA PHE A 22 14.49 9.77 -8.92
C PHE A 22 14.42 11.27 -8.71
N LYS A 23 15.45 12.03 -9.10
CA LYS A 23 15.41 13.50 -9.04
C LYS A 23 14.35 14.05 -10.01
N LYS A 24 14.25 13.45 -11.20
CA LYS A 24 13.24 13.78 -12.20
C LYS A 24 11.87 13.28 -11.76
N LEU A 25 11.75 12.02 -11.33
CA LEU A 25 10.48 11.41 -10.90
C LEU A 25 9.84 12.20 -9.75
N LYS A 26 10.57 12.55 -8.72
CA LYS A 26 10.06 13.34 -7.57
C LYS A 26 9.55 14.73 -7.95
N LYS A 27 9.94 15.26 -9.10
CA LYS A 27 9.56 16.60 -9.54
C LYS A 27 8.54 16.61 -10.68
N LYS A 28 8.66 15.66 -11.61
CA LYS A 28 7.99 15.72 -12.92
C LYS A 28 7.08 14.54 -13.24
N ALA A 29 7.14 13.43 -12.47
CA ALA A 29 6.24 12.31 -12.73
C ALA A 29 4.78 12.77 -12.62
N VAL A 30 3.94 12.28 -13.53
CA VAL A 30 2.51 12.55 -13.60
C VAL A 30 1.74 11.26 -13.52
N VAL A 31 0.46 11.34 -13.21
CA VAL A 31 -0.45 10.21 -13.29
C VAL A 31 -0.83 10.02 -14.76
N ASN A 32 -0.32 8.95 -15.39
CA ASN A 32 -0.60 8.66 -16.80
C ASN A 32 -1.91 7.90 -17.00
N ASN A 33 -2.24 7.01 -16.05
CA ASN A 33 -3.46 6.21 -16.07
C ASN A 33 -4.32 6.54 -14.84
N PRO A 34 -5.11 7.63 -14.86
CA PRO A 34 -5.96 8.01 -13.73
C PRO A 34 -6.92 6.87 -13.37
N GLU A 35 -7.17 6.70 -12.07
CA GLU A 35 -8.05 5.69 -11.49
C GLU A 35 -7.60 4.23 -11.63
N ILE A 36 -6.55 3.94 -12.41
CA ILE A 36 -6.00 2.59 -12.59
C ILE A 36 -4.74 2.43 -11.74
N ILE A 37 -4.90 1.92 -10.52
CA ILE A 37 -3.77 1.56 -9.63
C ILE A 37 -3.13 0.26 -10.14
N PHE A 38 -3.98 -0.75 -10.36
CA PHE A 38 -3.62 -2.02 -10.95
C PHE A 38 -4.59 -2.31 -12.10
N PRO A 39 -4.11 -2.74 -13.27
CA PRO A 39 -5.00 -3.21 -14.33
C PRO A 39 -5.67 -4.53 -13.92
N LEU A 40 -6.82 -4.82 -14.50
CA LEU A 40 -7.43 -6.14 -14.37
C LEU A 40 -6.49 -7.20 -14.96
N PRO A 41 -6.37 -8.38 -14.33
CA PRO A 41 -5.51 -9.45 -14.84
C PRO A 41 -6.04 -9.99 -16.17
N ASN A 42 -5.13 -10.20 -17.12
CA ASN A 42 -5.45 -10.81 -18.42
C ASN A 42 -5.64 -12.34 -18.30
N ASP A 43 -5.02 -12.97 -17.30
CA ASP A 43 -5.14 -14.40 -17.00
C ASP A 43 -5.67 -14.57 -15.58
N LEU A 44 -6.78 -15.28 -15.47
CA LEU A 44 -7.44 -15.57 -14.21
C LEU A 44 -7.09 -16.94 -13.64
N LYS A 45 -6.15 -17.67 -14.27
CA LYS A 45 -5.73 -18.99 -13.78
C LYS A 45 -5.19 -18.89 -12.37
N GLY A 46 -5.83 -19.63 -11.45
CA GLY A 46 -5.48 -19.60 -10.03
C GLY A 46 -6.04 -18.41 -9.26
N CYS A 47 -6.72 -17.46 -9.91
CA CYS A 47 -7.39 -16.37 -9.24
C CYS A 47 -8.72 -16.82 -8.64
N ARG A 48 -9.07 -16.24 -7.49
CA ARG A 48 -10.39 -16.42 -6.91
C ARG A 48 -11.39 -15.47 -7.59
N THR A 49 -12.23 -16.03 -8.45
CA THR A 49 -13.23 -15.27 -9.23
C THR A 49 -14.59 -15.18 -8.57
N GLU A 50 -14.85 -15.98 -7.53
CA GLU A 50 -16.15 -16.07 -6.86
C GLU A 50 -16.06 -15.63 -5.40
N MET A 51 -17.16 -15.08 -4.89
CA MET A 51 -17.32 -14.81 -3.47
C MET A 51 -17.58 -16.12 -2.72
N ARG A 52 -16.83 -16.33 -1.63
CA ARG A 52 -17.02 -17.53 -0.78
C ARG A 52 -18.14 -17.38 0.23
N ILE A 53 -18.49 -16.14 0.56
CA ILE A 53 -19.45 -15.81 1.60
C ILE A 53 -20.54 -14.93 0.98
N ASN A 54 -21.79 -15.26 1.26
CA ASN A 54 -22.90 -14.45 0.84
C ASN A 54 -22.85 -13.08 1.54
N PRO A 55 -22.90 -11.96 0.81
CA PRO A 55 -22.83 -10.60 1.36
C PRO A 55 -23.89 -10.30 2.42
N LYS A 56 -25.04 -10.99 2.37
CA LYS A 56 -26.10 -10.86 3.38
C LYS A 56 -25.61 -11.18 4.79
N TYR A 57 -24.66 -12.12 4.91
CA TYR A 57 -24.12 -12.59 6.19
C TYR A 57 -22.76 -11.95 6.52
N ASN A 58 -22.02 -11.48 5.52
CA ASN A 58 -20.71 -10.87 5.70
C ASN A 58 -20.83 -9.33 5.70
N LYS A 59 -21.29 -8.78 6.81
CA LYS A 59 -21.43 -7.33 6.96
C LYS A 59 -20.12 -6.69 7.42
N VAL A 60 -19.50 -5.91 6.56
CA VAL A 60 -18.35 -5.07 6.90
C VAL A 60 -18.86 -3.71 7.35
N LYS A 61 -19.22 -3.62 8.63
CA LYS A 61 -19.77 -2.37 9.20
C LYS A 61 -18.68 -1.31 9.36
N PRO A 62 -19.00 -0.01 9.13
CA PRO A 62 -18.09 1.08 9.40
C PRO A 62 -17.63 1.12 10.85
N ILE A 63 -16.33 1.25 11.06
CA ILE A 63 -15.73 1.53 12.36
C ILE A 63 -15.36 3.00 12.36
N ILE A 64 -16.07 3.79 13.15
CA ILE A 64 -15.99 5.25 13.09
C ILE A 64 -14.66 5.71 13.66
N GLU A 65 -14.30 5.22 14.83
CA GLU A 65 -13.13 5.67 15.58
C GLU A 65 -12.13 4.55 15.80
N LEU A 66 -10.87 4.89 15.59
CA LEU A 66 -9.74 4.04 15.88
C LEU A 66 -9.48 4.01 17.37
N ASP A 67 -9.20 2.84 17.89
CA ASP A 67 -8.79 2.61 19.26
C ASP A 67 -7.68 1.56 19.30
N ALA A 68 -6.56 1.88 18.67
CA ALA A 68 -5.39 1.03 18.73
C ALA A 68 -4.80 1.08 20.15
N PRO A 69 -4.40 -0.07 20.70
CA PRO A 69 -3.77 -0.09 22.00
C PRO A 69 -2.44 0.68 21.98
N GLU A 70 -2.05 1.20 23.13
CA GLU A 70 -0.75 1.82 23.29
C GLU A 70 0.40 0.84 23.00
N GLY A 71 1.55 1.37 22.64
CA GLY A 71 2.71 0.55 22.29
C GLY A 71 2.65 -0.02 20.87
N TYR A 72 2.77 -1.33 20.70
CA TYR A 72 2.91 -1.99 19.39
C TYR A 72 1.65 -2.69 18.89
N GLY A 73 0.53 -2.52 19.57
CA GLY A 73 -0.74 -3.12 19.18
C GLY A 73 -1.36 -2.43 17.96
N LEU A 74 -2.16 -3.19 17.20
CA LEU A 74 -3.03 -2.68 16.16
C LEU A 74 -4.48 -2.85 16.60
N ASP A 75 -5.37 -1.97 16.14
CA ASP A 75 -6.80 -2.15 16.40
C ASP A 75 -7.31 -3.36 15.62
N GLU A 76 -7.59 -4.45 16.34
CA GLU A 76 -7.97 -5.74 15.76
C GLU A 76 -9.29 -5.68 15.00
N ARG A 77 -10.21 -4.79 15.37
CA ARG A 77 -11.49 -4.60 14.68
C ARG A 77 -11.26 -4.21 13.21
N PHE A 78 -10.22 -3.42 12.94
CA PHE A 78 -9.86 -3.04 11.58
C PHE A 78 -9.22 -4.20 10.80
N SER A 79 -8.45 -5.03 11.47
CA SER A 79 -7.90 -6.27 10.87
C SER A 79 -9.01 -7.24 10.47
N GLU A 80 -10.00 -7.42 11.35
CA GLU A 80 -11.17 -8.26 11.07
C GLU A 80 -12.02 -7.68 9.92
N ALA A 81 -12.29 -6.38 9.95
CA ALA A 81 -13.01 -5.71 8.87
C ALA A 81 -12.29 -5.83 7.52
N GLY A 82 -10.96 -5.67 7.50
CA GLY A 82 -10.13 -5.87 6.32
C GLY A 82 -10.19 -7.30 5.79
N GLY A 83 -10.13 -8.30 6.67
CA GLY A 83 -10.30 -9.71 6.31
C GLY A 83 -11.66 -10.01 5.68
N LYS A 84 -12.74 -9.51 6.30
CA LYS A 84 -14.11 -9.64 5.76
C LYS A 84 -14.27 -8.91 4.41
N PHE A 85 -13.66 -7.74 4.27
CA PHE A 85 -13.66 -6.98 3.02
C PHE A 85 -12.95 -7.73 1.89
N GLY A 86 -11.92 -8.51 2.21
CA GLY A 86 -11.20 -9.38 1.28
C GLY A 86 -12.11 -10.37 0.53
N GLU A 87 -13.23 -10.78 1.13
CA GLU A 87 -14.20 -11.68 0.49
C GLU A 87 -14.86 -11.06 -0.75
N PHE A 88 -14.92 -9.74 -0.83
CA PHE A 88 -15.43 -9.00 -1.98
C PHE A 88 -14.31 -8.45 -2.86
N SER A 89 -13.27 -7.90 -2.25
CA SER A 89 -12.20 -7.22 -3.00
C SER A 89 -11.39 -8.16 -3.88
N ILE A 90 -11.15 -9.40 -3.42
CA ILE A 90 -10.39 -10.39 -4.21
C ILE A 90 -11.15 -10.83 -5.47
N PRO A 91 -12.41 -11.28 -5.42
CA PRO A 91 -13.15 -11.57 -6.65
C PRO A 91 -13.36 -10.34 -7.54
N CYS A 92 -13.51 -9.15 -6.95
CA CYS A 92 -13.59 -7.91 -7.72
C CYS A 92 -12.32 -7.66 -8.52
N SER A 93 -11.14 -7.92 -7.96
CA SER A 93 -9.87 -7.78 -8.69
C SER A 93 -9.74 -8.78 -9.86
N ALA A 94 -10.52 -9.85 -9.85
CA ALA A 94 -10.66 -10.79 -10.95
C ALA A 94 -11.83 -10.45 -11.91
N GLY A 95 -12.42 -9.25 -11.82
CA GLY A 95 -13.46 -8.77 -12.71
C GLY A 95 -14.88 -9.20 -12.34
N ASN A 96 -15.11 -9.82 -11.17
CA ASN A 96 -16.46 -10.22 -10.75
C ASN A 96 -17.31 -8.97 -10.43
N LYS A 97 -18.31 -8.71 -11.28
CA LYS A 97 -19.16 -7.52 -11.21
C LYS A 97 -19.97 -7.42 -9.91
N GLU A 98 -20.50 -8.53 -9.43
CA GLU A 98 -21.27 -8.56 -8.19
C GLU A 98 -20.36 -8.22 -6.99
N ALA A 99 -19.19 -8.84 -6.91
CA ALA A 99 -18.20 -8.57 -5.89
C ALA A 99 -17.73 -7.11 -5.89
N CYS A 100 -17.50 -6.53 -7.07
CA CYS A 100 -17.16 -5.10 -7.22
C CYS A 100 -18.29 -4.21 -6.71
N THR A 101 -19.54 -4.53 -6.99
CA THR A 101 -20.71 -3.78 -6.51
C THR A 101 -20.76 -3.78 -4.97
N TYR A 102 -20.53 -4.94 -4.34
CA TYR A 102 -20.47 -5.02 -2.88
C TYR A 102 -19.25 -4.31 -2.29
N ALA A 103 -18.08 -4.42 -2.92
CA ALA A 103 -16.90 -3.71 -2.48
C ALA A 103 -17.12 -2.19 -2.48
N VAL A 104 -17.68 -1.63 -3.57
CA VAL A 104 -18.02 -0.20 -3.66
C VAL A 104 -19.05 0.19 -2.61
N LYS A 105 -20.10 -0.64 -2.41
CA LYS A 105 -21.09 -0.38 -1.36
C LYS A 105 -20.47 -0.27 0.02
N VAL A 106 -19.58 -1.20 0.39
CA VAL A 106 -18.87 -1.16 1.68
C VAL A 106 -18.04 0.11 1.79
N ILE A 107 -17.27 0.45 0.76
CA ILE A 107 -16.42 1.66 0.77
C ILE A 107 -17.29 2.91 0.91
N LEU A 108 -18.41 2.99 0.21
CA LEU A 108 -19.33 4.12 0.27
C LEU A 108 -19.99 4.24 1.65
N ASP A 109 -20.42 3.13 2.26
CA ASP A 109 -20.98 3.10 3.61
C ASP A 109 -19.95 3.62 4.63
N TRP A 110 -18.68 3.22 4.50
CA TRP A 110 -17.59 3.73 5.34
C TRP A 110 -17.32 5.22 5.11
N ALA A 111 -17.34 5.66 3.86
CA ALA A 111 -17.14 7.06 3.50
C ALA A 111 -18.26 7.95 4.04
N LYS A 112 -19.53 7.56 3.86
CA LYS A 112 -20.71 8.29 4.37
C LYS A 112 -20.72 8.36 5.90
N ALA A 113 -20.29 7.30 6.55
CA ALA A 113 -20.16 7.28 8.02
C ALA A 113 -18.95 8.07 8.54
N GLY A 114 -18.05 8.53 7.68
CA GLY A 114 -16.79 9.16 8.10
C GLY A 114 -15.87 8.24 8.89
N ALA A 115 -15.89 6.94 8.58
CA ALA A 115 -15.18 5.89 9.29
C ALA A 115 -13.66 6.07 9.27
N ALA A 116 -12.96 5.31 10.12
CA ALA A 116 -11.51 5.37 10.32
C ALA A 116 -11.03 6.76 10.80
N LYS A 117 -11.86 7.44 11.57
CA LYS A 117 -11.51 8.71 12.19
C LYS A 117 -10.61 8.43 13.39
N ARG A 118 -9.45 9.06 13.40
CA ARG A 118 -8.56 8.98 14.55
C ARG A 118 -9.09 9.78 15.72
N ILE A 119 -9.03 9.19 16.92
CA ILE A 119 -9.37 9.86 18.19
C ILE A 119 -8.08 10.49 18.73
N GLY A 120 -8.18 11.77 19.11
CA GLY A 120 -7.13 12.48 19.82
C GLY A 120 -6.01 13.05 18.96
N PRO A 121 -5.24 13.96 19.56
CA PRO A 121 -4.25 14.75 18.83
C PRO A 121 -2.98 13.97 18.51
N ASN A 122 -2.40 13.28 19.42
CA ASN A 122 -1.18 12.47 19.29
C ASN A 122 -1.01 11.71 20.59
N ASP A 123 -0.54 10.50 20.54
CA ASP A 123 -0.01 9.92 21.73
C ASP A 123 1.52 9.95 21.71
N GLU A 124 2.08 10.09 22.86
CA GLU A 124 3.53 10.12 23.02
C GLU A 124 4.13 8.71 22.99
N GLU A 125 3.31 7.66 23.10
CA GLU A 125 3.72 6.27 23.31
C GLU A 125 3.54 5.34 22.10
N GLY A 126 3.29 5.89 20.90
CA GLY A 126 3.23 5.09 19.69
C GLY A 126 1.84 4.68 19.23
N LYS A 127 0.76 5.01 19.92
CA LYS A 127 -0.64 4.78 19.51
C LYS A 127 -0.94 5.41 18.15
N TYR A 128 -0.47 6.62 17.96
CA TYR A 128 -0.57 7.36 16.70
C TYR A 128 0.00 6.61 15.49
N TRP A 129 1.12 5.93 15.68
CA TRP A 129 1.75 5.11 14.65
C TRP A 129 0.93 3.87 14.35
N ASN A 130 0.42 3.25 15.40
CA ASN A 130 -0.41 2.06 15.30
C ASN A 130 -1.73 2.37 14.61
N ASP A 131 -2.37 3.49 14.94
CA ASP A 131 -3.57 3.96 14.26
C ASP A 131 -3.34 4.17 12.77
N THR A 132 -2.25 4.86 12.43
CA THR A 132 -1.89 5.11 11.04
C THR A 132 -1.57 3.83 10.29
N LEU A 133 -0.80 2.95 10.91
CA LEU A 133 -0.46 1.66 10.32
C LEU A 133 -1.71 0.80 10.13
N THR A 134 -2.61 0.77 11.13
CA THR A 134 -3.90 0.08 11.07
C THR A 134 -4.73 0.57 9.88
N VAL A 135 -4.92 1.89 9.75
CA VAL A 135 -5.68 2.45 8.62
C VAL A 135 -5.05 2.11 7.28
N ASN A 136 -3.73 2.28 7.14
CA ASN A 136 -3.08 2.03 5.86
C ASN A 136 -3.09 0.56 5.47
N LEU A 137 -2.84 -0.36 6.41
CA LEU A 137 -2.73 -1.78 6.11
C LEU A 137 -4.08 -2.44 5.83
N PHE A 138 -5.10 -2.09 6.61
CA PHE A 138 -6.36 -2.84 6.58
C PHE A 138 -7.48 -2.11 5.84
N ILE A 139 -7.37 -0.80 5.67
CA ILE A 139 -8.45 0.02 5.13
C ILE A 139 -8.00 0.81 3.90
N ALA A 140 -7.09 1.77 4.04
CA ALA A 140 -6.81 2.73 2.97
C ALA A 140 -6.27 2.05 1.70
N SER A 141 -5.15 1.34 1.79
CA SER A 141 -4.55 0.71 0.61
C SER A 141 -5.43 -0.41 0.03
N PRO A 142 -5.99 -1.35 0.84
CA PRO A 142 -6.87 -2.38 0.30
C PRO A 142 -8.15 -1.84 -0.34
N MET A 143 -8.79 -0.85 0.30
CA MET A 143 -10.03 -0.28 -0.24
C MET A 143 -9.78 0.58 -1.49
N MET A 144 -8.67 1.33 -1.56
CA MET A 144 -8.30 2.07 -2.77
C MET A 144 -7.97 1.14 -3.93
N ALA A 145 -7.26 0.05 -3.69
CA ALA A 145 -6.98 -0.96 -4.72
C ALA A 145 -8.28 -1.60 -5.23
N ALA A 146 -9.16 -2.04 -4.33
CA ALA A 146 -10.45 -2.62 -4.69
C ALA A 146 -11.34 -1.61 -5.45
N TYR A 147 -11.33 -0.34 -5.04
CA TYR A 147 -12.06 0.71 -5.73
C TYR A 147 -11.56 0.95 -7.15
N SER A 148 -10.24 0.93 -7.33
CA SER A 148 -9.62 1.01 -8.66
C SER A 148 -10.03 -0.15 -9.57
N PHE A 149 -10.07 -1.38 -9.06
CA PHE A 149 -10.58 -2.53 -9.82
C PHE A 149 -12.06 -2.36 -10.14
N ALA A 150 -12.87 -1.94 -9.17
CA ALA A 150 -14.31 -1.76 -9.37
C ALA A 150 -14.62 -0.72 -10.45
N LYS A 151 -13.89 0.38 -10.51
CA LYS A 151 -14.04 1.42 -11.55
C LYS A 151 -13.77 0.89 -12.97
N GLN A 152 -13.02 -0.20 -13.11
CA GLN A 152 -12.77 -0.86 -14.41
C GLN A 152 -13.90 -1.85 -14.80
N VAL A 153 -14.75 -2.24 -13.85
CA VAL A 153 -15.77 -3.30 -14.03
C VAL A 153 -17.19 -2.75 -14.01
N ILE A 154 -17.45 -1.75 -13.16
CA ILE A 154 -18.78 -1.17 -12.96
C ILE A 154 -18.74 0.36 -13.08
N ASN A 155 -19.86 0.95 -13.45
CA ASN A 155 -20.03 2.40 -13.37
C ASN A 155 -20.35 2.79 -11.93
N VAL A 156 -19.60 3.74 -11.38
CA VAL A 156 -19.85 4.36 -10.06
C VAL A 156 -20.39 5.76 -10.31
N PRO A 157 -21.56 6.12 -9.77
CA PRO A 157 -22.12 7.47 -9.94
C PRO A 157 -21.16 8.56 -9.46
N ASP A 158 -21.09 9.69 -10.13
CA ASP A 158 -20.16 10.79 -9.85
C ASP A 158 -20.27 11.32 -8.43
N GLU A 159 -21.49 11.36 -7.86
CA GLU A 159 -21.72 11.77 -6.50
C GLU A 159 -21.08 10.80 -5.50
N ASP A 160 -21.26 9.49 -5.69
CA ASP A 160 -20.66 8.46 -4.83
C ASP A 160 -19.14 8.42 -5.01
N ASP A 161 -18.63 8.55 -6.25
CA ASP A 161 -17.19 8.67 -6.53
C ASP A 161 -16.57 9.84 -5.77
N LYS A 162 -17.22 10.99 -5.77
CA LYS A 162 -16.76 12.17 -5.02
C LYS A 162 -16.72 11.92 -3.51
N ILE A 163 -17.77 11.32 -2.94
CA ILE A 163 -17.85 11.00 -1.50
C ILE A 163 -16.71 10.06 -1.11
N ILE A 164 -16.49 9.00 -1.88
CA ILE A 164 -15.44 8.01 -1.66
C ILE A 164 -14.06 8.65 -1.74
N LYS A 165 -13.76 9.40 -2.80
CA LYS A 165 -12.46 10.07 -2.97
C LYS A 165 -12.18 11.11 -1.89
N ASP A 166 -13.18 11.86 -1.47
CA ASP A 166 -13.04 12.86 -0.41
C ASP A 166 -12.77 12.20 0.95
N TRP A 167 -13.39 11.03 1.21
CA TRP A 167 -13.08 10.25 2.41
C TRP A 167 -11.66 9.67 2.36
N PHE A 168 -11.22 9.07 1.25
CA PHE A 168 -9.83 8.61 1.10
C PHE A 168 -8.82 9.74 1.31
N LYS A 169 -9.07 10.93 0.77
CA LYS A 169 -8.24 12.12 1.03
C LYS A 169 -8.10 12.42 2.52
N LYS A 170 -9.22 12.32 3.27
CA LYS A 170 -9.23 12.59 4.71
C LYS A 170 -8.40 11.58 5.50
N ILE A 171 -8.61 10.27 5.27
CA ILE A 171 -7.91 9.23 6.04
C ILE A 171 -6.42 9.13 5.67
N VAL A 172 -6.06 9.30 4.39
CA VAL A 172 -4.66 9.26 3.96
C VAL A 172 -3.91 10.55 4.32
N LYS A 173 -4.53 11.73 4.23
CA LYS A 173 -3.89 13.00 4.58
C LYS A 173 -3.45 13.08 6.04
N LYS A 174 -4.21 12.48 6.95
CA LYS A 174 -3.83 12.42 8.37
C LYS A 174 -2.55 11.66 8.63
N ASN A 175 -2.14 10.83 7.69
CA ASN A 175 -1.00 9.93 7.81
C ASN A 175 0.29 10.48 7.16
N GLN A 176 0.29 11.74 6.73
CA GLN A 176 1.45 12.32 6.02
C GLN A 176 2.72 12.37 6.85
N HIS A 177 2.62 12.51 8.17
CA HIS A 177 3.79 12.56 9.06
C HIS A 177 4.66 11.31 8.99
N LEU A 178 4.07 10.13 8.76
CA LEU A 178 4.83 8.89 8.58
C LEU A 178 5.69 8.91 7.32
N MET A 179 5.21 9.53 6.24
CA MET A 179 6.00 9.66 5.01
C MET A 179 7.26 10.50 5.19
N TYR A 180 7.20 11.51 6.04
CA TYR A 180 8.31 12.45 6.20
C TYR A 180 9.25 12.07 7.34
N GLY A 181 8.86 11.13 8.17
CA GLY A 181 9.69 10.53 9.21
C GLY A 181 10.27 11.54 10.19
N LYS A 182 9.51 12.60 10.53
CA LYS A 182 10.04 13.67 11.38
C LYS A 182 10.08 13.32 12.87
N THR A 183 9.32 12.33 13.31
CA THR A 183 9.01 12.15 14.72
C THR A 183 9.43 10.82 15.33
N TYR A 184 9.97 9.89 14.56
CA TYR A 184 10.19 8.55 15.07
C TYR A 184 11.66 8.10 14.98
N ASP A 185 12.27 7.88 16.11
CA ASP A 185 13.61 7.31 16.24
C ASP A 185 13.48 5.85 16.68
N TYR A 186 13.40 4.92 15.72
CA TYR A 186 13.36 3.51 16.03
C TYR A 186 14.78 3.03 16.39
N GLY A 187 15.02 2.91 17.71
CA GLY A 187 16.11 2.09 18.19
C GLY A 187 17.52 2.55 17.85
N GLY A 188 17.77 3.86 17.81
CA GLY A 188 19.15 4.38 17.78
C GLY A 188 19.95 4.01 16.53
N ALA A 189 19.30 3.73 15.41
CA ALA A 189 19.99 3.60 14.13
C ALA A 189 20.36 4.99 13.61
N SER A 190 21.38 5.61 14.22
CA SER A 190 21.92 6.89 13.76
C SER A 190 22.22 6.80 12.28
N GLY A 191 21.71 7.76 11.50
CA GLY A 191 21.94 7.85 10.07
C GLY A 191 20.94 7.11 9.17
N THR A 192 19.99 6.32 9.70
CA THR A 192 18.97 5.70 8.84
C THR A 192 17.86 6.68 8.57
N PRO A 193 17.49 6.95 7.29
CA PRO A 193 16.39 7.85 7.00
C PRO A 193 15.09 7.23 7.49
N LYS A 194 14.38 7.98 8.30
CA LYS A 194 13.05 7.61 8.81
C LYS A 194 12.07 7.19 7.70
N ARG A 195 12.32 7.63 6.46
CA ARG A 195 11.51 7.30 5.27
C ARG A 195 11.69 5.88 4.76
N ALA A 196 12.75 5.19 5.14
CA ALA A 196 13.09 3.87 4.60
C ALA A 196 12.47 2.70 5.37
N HIS A 197 11.77 2.95 6.48
CA HIS A 197 11.17 1.86 7.26
C HIS A 197 9.77 1.47 6.78
N ASN A 198 9.33 0.28 7.14
CA ASN A 198 8.08 -0.33 6.66
C ASN A 198 6.82 0.53 6.88
N HIS A 199 6.70 1.27 7.99
CA HIS A 199 5.56 2.17 8.24
C HIS A 199 5.53 3.35 7.25
N ALA A 200 6.69 3.94 7.00
CA ALA A 200 6.79 5.05 6.04
C ALA A 200 6.54 4.57 4.61
N LEU A 201 6.96 3.36 4.26
CA LEU A 201 6.65 2.73 2.97
C LEU A 201 5.15 2.40 2.86
N SER A 202 4.51 1.95 3.94
CA SER A 202 3.05 1.73 3.97
C SER A 202 2.25 3.03 3.81
N SER A 203 2.77 4.15 4.30
CA SER A 203 2.15 5.46 4.05
C SER A 203 2.42 5.94 2.63
N ALA A 204 3.57 5.62 2.06
CA ALA A 204 3.95 5.99 0.71
C ALA A 204 3.07 5.31 -0.35
N ASP A 205 2.80 4.00 -0.21
CA ASP A 205 1.92 3.29 -1.13
C ASP A 205 0.50 3.86 -1.10
N ALA A 206 -0.05 4.15 0.09
CA ALA A 206 -1.36 4.77 0.22
C ALA A 206 -1.44 6.15 -0.44
N HIS A 207 -0.39 6.98 -0.33
CA HIS A 207 -0.35 8.27 -1.02
C HIS A 207 -0.24 8.11 -2.54
N MET A 208 0.53 7.12 -3.01
CA MET A 208 0.66 6.85 -4.43
C MET A 208 -0.69 6.45 -5.04
N MET A 209 -1.38 5.50 -4.39
CA MET A 209 -2.72 5.08 -4.78
C MET A 209 -3.72 6.24 -4.78
N LEU A 210 -3.72 7.05 -3.71
CA LEU A 210 -4.57 8.24 -3.63
C LEU A 210 -4.28 9.23 -4.76
N GLY A 211 -3.01 9.45 -5.09
CA GLY A 211 -2.61 10.32 -6.20
C GLY A 211 -3.23 9.86 -7.52
N ILE A 212 -3.21 8.56 -7.80
CA ILE A 212 -3.79 7.96 -9.00
C ILE A 212 -5.31 8.10 -9.02
N LEU A 213 -5.98 7.72 -7.93
CA LEU A 213 -7.45 7.81 -7.85
C LEU A 213 -7.99 9.23 -7.99
N THR A 214 -7.19 10.22 -7.64
CA THR A 214 -7.60 11.63 -7.66
C THR A 214 -6.97 12.45 -8.77
N GLY A 215 -6.15 11.83 -9.64
CA GLY A 215 -5.37 12.53 -10.66
C GLY A 215 -4.38 13.55 -10.09
N ASN A 216 -3.93 13.37 -8.85
CA ASN A 216 -3.07 14.35 -8.18
C ASN A 216 -1.60 13.96 -8.23
N ASP A 217 -0.89 14.48 -9.22
CA ASP A 217 0.54 14.22 -9.45
C ASP A 217 1.42 14.52 -8.23
N LYS A 218 1.14 15.59 -7.49
CA LYS A 218 1.92 15.96 -6.30
C LYS A 218 1.82 14.91 -5.21
N THR A 219 0.63 14.32 -5.04
CA THR A 219 0.38 13.25 -4.07
C THR A 219 1.02 11.95 -4.56
N PHE A 220 0.88 11.61 -5.83
CA PHE A 220 1.53 10.46 -6.48
C PHE A 220 3.05 10.50 -6.30
N ARG A 221 3.69 11.63 -6.61
CA ARG A 221 5.16 11.77 -6.52
C ARG A 221 5.76 11.60 -5.12
N LYS A 222 4.96 11.70 -4.07
CA LYS A 222 5.48 11.57 -2.69
C LYS A 222 6.13 10.22 -2.43
N ALA A 223 5.59 9.14 -2.99
CA ALA A 223 6.08 7.79 -2.77
C ALA A 223 7.53 7.60 -3.25
N PHE A 224 7.92 8.22 -4.35
CA PHE A 224 9.28 8.10 -4.88
C PHE A 224 10.38 8.56 -3.90
N LYS A 225 10.05 9.45 -2.96
CA LYS A 225 11.00 9.87 -1.93
C LYS A 225 11.31 8.78 -0.91
N ASN A 226 10.28 8.01 -0.56
CA ASN A 226 10.40 6.92 0.39
C ASN A 226 11.07 5.72 -0.26
N TYR A 227 10.66 5.41 -1.49
CA TYR A 227 11.25 4.34 -2.28
C TYR A 227 12.76 4.58 -2.48
N GLU A 228 13.15 5.74 -3.01
CA GLU A 228 14.57 6.12 -3.20
C GLU A 228 15.35 6.04 -1.88
N ALA A 229 14.76 6.50 -0.77
CA ALA A 229 15.42 6.44 0.52
C ALA A 229 15.67 4.98 0.97
N ALA A 230 14.72 4.08 0.76
CA ALA A 230 14.88 2.68 1.10
C ALA A 230 15.96 2.02 0.22
N ILE A 231 15.94 2.22 -1.09
CA ILE A 231 16.94 1.66 -2.00
C ILE A 231 18.35 2.18 -1.68
N LYS A 232 18.52 3.48 -1.43
CA LYS A 232 19.82 4.05 -1.06
C LYS A 232 20.38 3.54 0.27
N TYR A 233 19.52 3.11 1.16
CA TYR A 233 19.88 2.61 2.49
C TYR A 233 19.90 1.09 2.60
N SER A 234 19.47 0.38 1.56
CA SER A 234 19.65 -1.06 1.50
C SER A 234 21.14 -1.41 1.50
N ARG A 235 21.45 -2.53 2.12
CA ARG A 235 22.80 -3.12 2.05
C ARG A 235 23.02 -3.75 0.66
N LYS A 236 24.25 -4.16 0.40
CA LYS A 236 24.61 -4.83 -0.86
C LYS A 236 23.83 -6.14 -1.10
N ASP A 237 23.37 -6.79 -0.04
CA ASP A 237 22.52 -7.99 -0.08
C ASP A 237 21.03 -7.67 -0.24
N GLY A 238 20.67 -6.40 -0.40
CA GLY A 238 19.29 -5.92 -0.54
C GLY A 238 18.55 -5.72 0.79
N SER A 239 19.12 -6.11 1.91
CA SER A 239 18.45 -5.98 3.20
C SER A 239 18.37 -4.54 3.69
N LEU A 240 17.28 -4.22 4.41
CA LEU A 240 17.04 -2.91 5.01
C LEU A 240 17.54 -2.86 6.46
N PRO A 241 18.57 -2.07 6.76
CA PRO A 241 19.22 -2.08 8.07
C PRO A 241 18.26 -1.84 9.24
N ILE A 242 17.26 -0.99 9.06
CA ILE A 242 16.30 -0.65 10.10
C ILE A 242 15.39 -1.83 10.47
N GLU A 243 15.07 -2.67 9.50
CA GLU A 243 14.18 -3.82 9.70
C GLU A 243 14.96 -5.03 10.24
N THR A 244 16.15 -5.27 9.74
CA THR A 244 16.98 -6.39 10.16
C THR A 244 17.53 -6.27 11.58
N ARG A 245 17.52 -5.08 12.18
CA ARG A 245 17.89 -4.85 13.58
C ARG A 245 16.82 -5.26 14.61
N ARG A 246 15.67 -5.74 14.16
CA ARG A 246 14.53 -6.07 15.04
C ARG A 246 14.61 -7.45 15.71
N GLY A 247 15.79 -8.04 15.81
CA GLY A 247 16.03 -9.33 16.46
C GLY A 247 15.16 -10.44 15.88
N GLY A 248 14.48 -11.22 16.69
CA GLY A 248 13.64 -12.33 16.24
C GLY A 248 12.48 -11.97 15.31
N ARG A 249 12.15 -10.68 15.18
CA ARG A 249 11.11 -10.18 14.25
C ARG A 249 11.70 -9.59 12.97
N ALA A 250 13.00 -9.65 12.76
CA ALA A 250 13.69 -9.03 11.62
C ALA A 250 13.10 -9.48 10.28
N MET A 251 12.97 -10.79 10.04
CA MET A 251 12.41 -11.31 8.78
C MET A 251 10.97 -10.84 8.52
N PHE A 252 10.15 -10.77 9.55
CA PHE A 252 8.78 -10.31 9.42
C PHE A 252 8.69 -8.85 8.97
N TYR A 253 9.49 -7.96 9.55
CA TYR A 253 9.48 -6.55 9.19
C TYR A 253 10.18 -6.29 7.86
N GLU A 254 11.25 -7.03 7.57
CA GLU A 254 11.93 -6.99 6.27
C GLU A 254 10.97 -7.39 5.15
N GLY A 255 10.27 -8.53 5.30
CA GLY A 255 9.27 -8.98 4.33
C GLY A 255 8.15 -7.95 4.12
N ARG A 256 7.71 -7.26 5.18
CA ARG A 256 6.73 -6.16 5.07
C ARG A 256 7.26 -4.98 4.27
N ALA A 257 8.50 -4.57 4.53
CA ALA A 257 9.11 -3.45 3.82
C ALA A 257 9.34 -3.77 2.33
N ILE A 258 9.86 -4.96 2.02
CA ILE A 258 10.05 -5.45 0.65
C ILE A 258 8.70 -5.52 -0.08
N ASN A 259 7.66 -6.06 0.56
CA ASN A 259 6.31 -6.08 -0.04
C ASN A 259 5.84 -4.67 -0.42
N LYS A 260 6.03 -3.67 0.44
CA LYS A 260 5.65 -2.29 0.13
C LYS A 260 6.48 -1.66 -0.98
N LEU A 261 7.77 -1.96 -1.04
CA LEU A 261 8.63 -1.53 -2.16
C LEU A 261 8.14 -2.16 -3.46
N THR A 262 7.87 -3.46 -3.47
CA THR A 262 7.32 -4.16 -4.64
C THR A 262 5.99 -3.55 -5.10
N VAL A 263 5.07 -3.28 -4.18
CA VAL A 263 3.78 -2.63 -4.51
C VAL A 263 3.99 -1.25 -5.14
N ILE A 264 4.88 -0.42 -4.57
CA ILE A 264 5.20 0.91 -5.12
C ILE A 264 5.81 0.78 -6.52
N ALA A 265 6.70 -0.20 -6.75
CA ALA A 265 7.32 -0.41 -8.04
C ALA A 265 6.30 -0.87 -9.10
N ILE A 266 5.43 -1.83 -8.78
CA ILE A 266 4.35 -2.27 -9.66
C ILE A 266 3.41 -1.11 -10.02
N ILE A 267 3.03 -0.30 -9.03
CA ILE A 267 2.17 0.88 -9.27
C ILE A 267 2.88 1.88 -10.19
N ALA A 268 4.18 2.13 -9.97
CA ALA A 268 4.96 3.00 -10.83
C ALA A 268 5.04 2.49 -12.27
N GLU A 269 5.28 1.19 -12.44
CA GLU A 269 5.32 0.51 -13.74
C GLU A 269 3.98 0.62 -14.49
N ASN A 270 2.84 0.42 -13.80
CA ASN A 270 1.50 0.62 -14.35
C ASN A 270 1.23 2.08 -14.78
N GLN A 271 2.01 3.02 -14.25
CA GLN A 271 2.01 4.43 -14.65
C GLN A 271 3.13 4.77 -15.66
N GLY A 272 3.83 3.78 -16.19
CA GLY A 272 4.90 3.96 -17.19
C GLY A 272 6.26 4.37 -16.63
N TYR A 273 6.51 4.14 -15.35
CA TYR A 273 7.78 4.46 -14.70
C TYR A 273 8.48 3.19 -14.22
N ASP A 274 9.59 2.82 -14.88
CA ASP A 274 10.46 1.75 -14.42
C ASP A 274 11.35 2.26 -13.27
N ILE A 275 11.19 1.62 -12.10
CA ILE A 275 11.97 1.95 -10.89
C ILE A 275 12.52 0.69 -10.19
N TRP A 276 12.46 -0.45 -10.89
CA TRP A 276 13.00 -1.73 -10.40
C TRP A 276 14.51 -1.73 -10.15
#